data_cc8cb8c3d32cad7aa8b84a1a0544172f
#
_entry.id   cc8cb8c3d32cad7aa8b84a1a0544172f
#
_cell.length_a   1.000
_cell.length_b   1.000
_cell.length_c   1.000
_cell.angle_alpha   90.00
_cell.angle_beta   90.00
_cell.angle_gamma   90.00
#
_symmetry.space_group_name_H-M   'P 1'
#
loop_
_entity.id
_entity.type
_entity.pdbx_description
1 polymer ?
#
loop_
_entity_poly.entity_id
_entity_poly.type
_entity_poly.pdbx_seq_one_letter_code
_entity_poly.pdbx_strand_id
1 'polypeptide(L)'
;MSLQNYRATERHFWRSIAQDVITVSDRAECYLTPLPVPVFNYIYLQAGADNNEFSLAQQPFTPHHKPHCLVAEKSAAEALHPQIMAAGYEADGETSAMYLSVEEWQPSSVLPARCEIREVNDQLSLWAEPLEAAFPAGEDDEEAPDFSIVSDYISYHQRAMANGTELHHAVLLCQGKPVSCITLSLSEYGARIDDLGTVPAYQGNGCATLLLDYALTLCRTRGVRDCYLEASSEGLSLYQKLGFRTLFNYLFYVKG
;
A
#
# COMPACT_ATOMS: atom_id res chain seq x y z
N MET A 1 15.67 4.56 13.42
CA MET A 1 15.13 3.60 12.42
C MET A 1 15.04 2.22 13.04
N SER A 2 13.89 1.58 12.95
CA SER A 2 13.72 0.20 13.43
C SER A 2 12.86 -0.57 12.43
N LEU A 3 13.30 -1.77 12.06
CA LEU A 3 12.51 -2.73 11.28
C LEU A 3 11.16 -3.00 11.97
N GLN A 4 11.17 -2.97 13.29
CA GLN A 4 9.97 -3.11 14.11
C GLN A 4 8.97 -1.96 13.86
N ASN A 5 9.44 -0.73 13.69
CA ASN A 5 8.57 0.41 13.38
C ASN A 5 7.96 0.30 11.98
N TYR A 6 8.73 -0.17 10.98
CA TYR A 6 8.19 -0.46 9.65
C TYR A 6 7.00 -1.42 9.75
N ARG A 7 7.21 -2.58 10.40
CA ARG A 7 6.16 -3.60 10.57
C ARG A 7 4.97 -3.09 11.38
N ALA A 8 5.22 -2.21 12.35
CA ALA A 8 4.15 -1.61 13.17
C ALA A 8 3.31 -0.61 12.36
N THR A 9 3.91 0.23 11.50
CA THR A 9 3.17 1.13 10.60
C THR A 9 2.38 0.36 9.54
N GLU A 10 2.96 -0.71 8.97
CA GLU A 10 2.30 -1.60 8.04
C GLU A 10 1.07 -2.26 8.67
N ARG A 11 1.22 -2.86 9.84
CA ARG A 11 0.10 -3.44 10.62
C ARG A 11 -0.94 -2.39 10.97
N HIS A 12 -0.53 -1.19 11.35
CA HIS A 12 -1.44 -0.11 11.69
C HIS A 12 -2.36 0.23 10.49
N PHE A 13 -1.78 0.40 9.31
CA PHE A 13 -2.52 0.70 8.09
C PHE A 13 -3.47 -0.45 7.73
N TRP A 14 -2.97 -1.67 7.52
CA TRP A 14 -3.79 -2.79 7.08
C TRP A 14 -4.88 -3.16 8.08
N ARG A 15 -4.63 -3.08 9.38
CA ARG A 15 -5.64 -3.28 10.42
C ARG A 15 -6.75 -2.24 10.39
N SER A 16 -6.47 -1.03 9.95
CA SER A 16 -7.48 0.03 9.83
C SER A 16 -8.38 -0.15 8.61
N ILE A 17 -7.82 -0.70 7.53
CA ILE A 17 -8.51 -0.90 6.24
C ILE A 17 -9.27 -2.24 6.22
N ALA A 18 -8.68 -3.31 6.72
CA ALA A 18 -9.31 -4.64 6.72
C ALA A 18 -10.62 -4.66 7.54
N GLN A 19 -11.54 -5.51 7.16
CA GLN A 19 -12.74 -5.78 7.95
C GLN A 19 -12.44 -6.75 9.09
N ASP A 20 -11.71 -7.83 8.78
CA ASP A 20 -11.31 -8.83 9.75
C ASP A 20 -9.78 -8.98 9.72
N VAL A 21 -9.21 -9.10 10.91
CA VAL A 21 -7.78 -9.32 11.10
C VAL A 21 -7.57 -10.58 11.94
N ILE A 22 -6.78 -11.51 11.42
CA ILE A 22 -6.46 -12.75 12.13
C ILE A 22 -4.96 -12.80 12.37
N THR A 23 -4.56 -12.64 13.62
CA THR A 23 -3.18 -12.80 14.05
C THR A 23 -2.93 -14.26 14.35
N VAL A 24 -2.16 -14.94 13.49
CA VAL A 24 -1.74 -16.33 13.67
C VAL A 24 -0.59 -16.41 14.67
N SER A 25 0.38 -15.49 14.52
CA SER A 25 1.54 -15.34 15.40
C SER A 25 2.13 -13.93 15.25
N ASP A 26 3.25 -13.66 15.92
CA ASP A 26 4.01 -12.41 15.70
C ASP A 26 4.59 -12.31 14.28
N ARG A 27 4.67 -13.44 13.55
CA ARG A 27 5.26 -13.54 12.21
C ARG A 27 4.26 -13.79 11.10
N ALA A 28 3.00 -14.06 11.42
CA ALA A 28 1.97 -14.37 10.44
C ALA A 28 0.65 -13.66 10.79
N GLU A 29 0.14 -12.85 9.87
CA GLU A 29 -1.11 -12.10 10.04
C GLU A 29 -1.91 -12.09 8.73
N CYS A 30 -3.23 -12.15 8.86
CA CYS A 30 -4.14 -12.12 7.72
C CYS A 30 -5.05 -10.90 7.80
N TYR A 31 -5.26 -10.27 6.67
CA TYR A 31 -6.17 -9.13 6.50
C TYR A 31 -7.23 -9.51 5.49
N LEU A 32 -8.49 -9.41 5.89
CA LEU A 32 -9.61 -9.83 5.05
C LEU A 32 -10.57 -8.66 4.84
N THR A 33 -11.04 -8.53 3.60
CA THR A 33 -12.14 -7.65 3.22
C THR A 33 -13.24 -8.48 2.56
N PRO A 34 -14.45 -7.98 2.40
CA PRO A 34 -15.50 -8.65 1.62
C PRO A 34 -15.21 -8.72 0.11
N LEU A 35 -14.25 -7.91 -0.38
CA LEU A 35 -13.95 -7.83 -1.81
C LEU A 35 -13.51 -9.17 -2.38
N PRO A 36 -14.03 -9.55 -3.58
CA PRO A 36 -13.70 -10.81 -4.23
C PRO A 36 -12.41 -10.74 -5.07
N VAL A 37 -11.50 -9.84 -4.73
CA VAL A 37 -10.24 -9.64 -5.45
C VAL A 37 -9.04 -9.90 -4.54
N PRO A 38 -7.95 -10.49 -5.07
CA PRO A 38 -6.80 -10.88 -4.26
C PRO A 38 -6.16 -9.71 -3.51
N VAL A 39 -5.99 -8.58 -4.20
CA VAL A 39 -5.22 -7.40 -3.73
C VAL A 39 -5.82 -6.66 -2.52
N PHE A 40 -6.92 -7.12 -1.97
CA PHE A 40 -7.51 -6.62 -0.71
C PHE A 40 -7.64 -7.70 0.35
N ASN A 41 -7.06 -8.88 0.11
CA ASN A 41 -7.07 -10.00 1.03
C ASN A 41 -5.65 -10.55 1.13
N TYR A 42 -5.01 -10.39 2.27
CA TYR A 42 -3.58 -10.63 2.40
C TYR A 42 -3.24 -11.62 3.49
N ILE A 43 -2.23 -12.44 3.22
CA ILE A 43 -1.42 -13.13 4.22
C ILE A 43 -0.06 -12.45 4.23
N TYR A 44 0.35 -11.91 5.37
CA TYR A 44 1.71 -11.40 5.57
C TYR A 44 2.53 -12.41 6.38
N LEU A 45 3.69 -12.81 5.84
CA LEU A 45 4.67 -13.66 6.53
C LEU A 45 5.99 -12.92 6.71
N GLN A 46 6.43 -12.81 7.95
CA GLN A 46 7.72 -12.23 8.30
C GLN A 46 8.83 -13.28 8.31
N ALA A 47 10.08 -12.81 8.28
CA ALA A 47 11.26 -13.66 8.41
C ALA A 47 11.16 -14.61 9.60
N GLY A 48 11.46 -15.88 9.37
CA GLY A 48 11.39 -16.95 10.36
C GLY A 48 10.01 -17.56 10.56
N ALA A 49 8.99 -17.16 9.77
CA ALA A 49 7.71 -17.87 9.73
C ALA A 49 7.93 -19.32 9.28
N ASP A 50 7.22 -20.26 9.91
CA ASP A 50 7.34 -21.68 9.64
C ASP A 50 6.14 -22.25 8.86
N ASN A 51 6.22 -23.52 8.47
CA ASN A 51 5.16 -24.19 7.71
C ASN A 51 3.84 -24.32 8.49
N ASN A 52 3.88 -24.39 9.80
CA ASN A 52 2.67 -24.44 10.61
C ASN A 52 1.95 -23.08 10.60
N GLU A 53 2.70 -21.99 10.75
CA GLU A 53 2.19 -20.62 10.68
C GLU A 53 1.61 -20.34 9.28
N PHE A 54 2.31 -20.73 8.21
CA PHE A 54 1.81 -20.63 6.84
C PHE A 54 0.51 -21.41 6.64
N SER A 55 0.44 -22.67 7.11
CA SER A 55 -0.74 -23.50 6.99
C SER A 55 -1.95 -22.92 7.75
N LEU A 56 -1.72 -22.38 8.94
CA LEU A 56 -2.77 -21.74 9.74
C LEU A 56 -3.24 -20.43 9.07
N ALA A 57 -2.35 -19.65 8.48
CA ALA A 57 -2.67 -18.41 7.81
C ALA A 57 -3.55 -18.60 6.55
N GLN A 58 -3.52 -19.76 5.91
CA GLN A 58 -4.38 -20.08 4.77
C GLN A 58 -5.84 -20.41 5.17
N GLN A 59 -6.06 -20.88 6.41
CA GLN A 59 -7.38 -21.37 6.83
C GLN A 59 -8.50 -20.33 6.69
N PRO A 60 -8.32 -19.03 6.98
CA PRO A 60 -9.36 -18.01 6.83
C PRO A 60 -9.87 -17.83 5.40
N PHE A 61 -9.06 -18.17 4.40
CA PHE A 61 -9.37 -18.02 2.97
C PHE A 61 -9.96 -19.29 2.35
N THR A 62 -9.85 -20.42 3.04
CA THR A 62 -10.38 -21.72 2.55
C THR A 62 -11.92 -21.72 2.39
N PRO A 63 -12.72 -21.15 3.30
CA PRO A 63 -14.15 -21.02 3.07
C PRO A 63 -14.39 -20.12 1.86
N HIS A 64 -15.17 -20.64 0.89
CA HIS A 64 -15.53 -19.94 -0.34
C HIS A 64 -14.39 -19.71 -1.36
N HIS A 65 -13.23 -20.39 -1.22
CA HIS A 65 -12.08 -20.23 -2.12
C HIS A 65 -11.76 -18.73 -2.33
N LYS A 66 -11.64 -17.98 -1.24
CA LYS A 66 -11.49 -16.54 -1.30
C LYS A 66 -10.15 -16.15 -1.95
N PRO A 67 -10.15 -15.39 -3.05
CA PRO A 67 -8.94 -14.92 -3.70
C PRO A 67 -8.11 -14.07 -2.72
N HIS A 68 -6.79 -14.30 -2.68
CA HIS A 68 -5.90 -13.59 -1.76
C HIS A 68 -4.46 -13.58 -2.24
N CYS A 69 -3.69 -12.64 -1.71
CA CYS A 69 -2.27 -12.54 -1.93
C CYS A 69 -1.49 -13.02 -0.71
N LEU A 70 -0.36 -13.67 -0.95
CA LEU A 70 0.67 -13.94 0.04
C LEU A 70 1.82 -12.95 -0.17
N VAL A 71 2.10 -12.16 0.86
CA VAL A 71 3.21 -11.21 0.93
C VAL A 71 4.20 -11.74 1.96
N ALA A 72 5.29 -12.33 1.51
CA ALA A 72 6.24 -12.97 2.39
C ALA A 72 7.61 -12.28 2.33
N GLU A 73 8.21 -11.95 3.49
CA GLU A 73 9.59 -11.51 3.51
C GLU A 73 10.45 -12.55 2.77
N LYS A 74 11.38 -12.09 1.93
CA LYS A 74 12.13 -12.93 1.00
C LYS A 74 12.72 -14.19 1.65
N SER A 75 13.28 -14.04 2.85
CA SER A 75 13.84 -15.19 3.59
C SER A 75 12.78 -16.22 4.04
N ALA A 76 11.57 -15.79 4.39
CA ALA A 76 10.47 -16.68 4.72
C ALA A 76 9.93 -17.35 3.44
N ALA A 77 9.77 -16.59 2.36
CA ALA A 77 9.34 -17.11 1.07
C ALA A 77 10.30 -18.17 0.52
N GLU A 78 11.61 -17.92 0.59
CA GLU A 78 12.65 -18.89 0.18
C GLU A 78 12.61 -20.16 1.02
N ALA A 79 12.46 -20.04 2.34
CA ALA A 79 12.38 -21.19 3.25
C ALA A 79 11.11 -22.02 3.04
N LEU A 80 10.00 -21.39 2.69
CA LEU A 80 8.68 -22.02 2.49
C LEU A 80 8.34 -22.28 1.02
N HIS A 81 9.28 -22.03 0.09
CA HIS A 81 9.00 -22.10 -1.34
C HIS A 81 8.31 -23.40 -1.80
N PRO A 82 8.77 -24.62 -1.38
CA PRO A 82 8.09 -25.87 -1.78
C PRO A 82 6.64 -25.93 -1.29
N GLN A 83 6.35 -25.43 -0.10
CA GLN A 83 5.02 -25.43 0.51
C GLN A 83 4.10 -24.41 -0.16
N ILE A 84 4.63 -23.22 -0.47
CA ILE A 84 3.91 -22.17 -1.20
C ILE A 84 3.47 -22.68 -2.57
N MET A 85 4.40 -23.28 -3.33
CA MET A 85 4.10 -23.82 -4.65
C MET A 85 3.14 -25.02 -4.57
N ALA A 86 3.30 -25.90 -3.59
CA ALA A 86 2.40 -27.04 -3.37
C ALA A 86 0.98 -26.60 -2.96
N ALA A 87 0.84 -25.44 -2.35
CA ALA A 87 -0.45 -24.83 -1.99
C ALA A 87 -1.14 -24.14 -3.18
N GLY A 88 -0.51 -24.09 -4.36
CA GLY A 88 -1.10 -23.53 -5.58
C GLY A 88 -1.00 -22.02 -5.71
N TYR A 89 -0.03 -21.40 -5.04
CA TYR A 89 0.29 -19.99 -5.26
C TYR A 89 1.12 -19.80 -6.51
N GLU A 90 0.87 -18.69 -7.21
CA GLU A 90 1.66 -18.25 -8.36
C GLU A 90 2.47 -17.01 -7.99
N ALA A 91 3.75 -16.98 -8.38
CA ALA A 91 4.60 -15.83 -8.10
C ALA A 91 4.19 -14.64 -8.95
N ASP A 92 4.00 -13.48 -8.32
CA ASP A 92 3.51 -12.25 -8.96
C ASP A 92 4.47 -11.05 -8.78
N GLY A 93 5.70 -11.31 -8.37
CA GLY A 93 6.75 -10.31 -8.31
C GLY A 93 7.40 -10.11 -6.96
N GLU A 94 8.14 -9.01 -6.86
CA GLU A 94 8.89 -8.60 -5.68
C GLU A 94 8.61 -7.13 -5.38
N THR A 95 8.39 -6.80 -4.11
CA THR A 95 8.24 -5.43 -3.63
C THR A 95 9.33 -5.11 -2.62
N SER A 96 9.63 -3.83 -2.43
CA SER A 96 10.67 -3.37 -1.51
C SER A 96 10.06 -2.60 -0.35
N ALA A 97 10.24 -3.10 0.87
CA ALA A 97 9.98 -2.34 2.08
C ALA A 97 11.03 -1.22 2.22
N MET A 98 10.60 0.03 2.26
CA MET A 98 11.52 1.17 2.23
C MET A 98 11.30 2.13 3.39
N TYR A 99 12.33 2.88 3.71
CA TYR A 99 12.43 3.83 4.80
C TYR A 99 13.10 5.12 4.39
N LEU A 100 12.62 6.24 4.94
CA LEU A 100 13.23 7.55 4.82
C LEU A 100 13.20 8.28 6.16
N SER A 101 14.34 8.91 6.55
CA SER A 101 14.39 9.89 7.62
C SER A 101 13.88 11.24 7.11
N VAL A 102 12.77 11.71 7.67
CA VAL A 102 12.15 12.99 7.28
C VAL A 102 13.07 14.19 7.56
N GLU A 103 13.99 14.08 8.53
CA GLU A 103 14.97 15.10 8.84
C GLU A 103 16.04 15.23 7.75
N GLU A 104 16.42 14.11 7.10
CA GLU A 104 17.42 14.07 6.02
C GLU A 104 16.86 14.51 4.67
N TRP A 105 15.52 14.44 4.50
CA TRP A 105 14.86 14.78 3.24
C TRP A 105 14.79 16.30 3.00
N GLN A 106 14.92 16.70 1.73
CA GLN A 106 14.70 18.06 1.25
C GLN A 106 13.72 18.06 0.08
N PRO A 107 12.76 19.01 0.02
CA PRO A 107 11.86 19.12 -1.12
C PRO A 107 12.64 19.31 -2.41
N SER A 108 12.24 18.59 -3.46
CA SER A 108 12.95 18.58 -4.74
C SER A 108 12.10 19.10 -5.90
N SER A 109 10.81 19.34 -5.66
CA SER A 109 9.86 19.71 -6.71
C SER A 109 9.31 21.14 -6.53
N VAL A 110 8.88 21.73 -7.63
CA VAL A 110 8.18 23.02 -7.66
C VAL A 110 6.82 22.83 -8.30
N LEU A 111 5.77 23.21 -7.58
CA LEU A 111 4.40 23.07 -8.04
C LEU A 111 4.15 23.96 -9.29
N PRO A 112 3.72 23.40 -10.44
CA PRO A 112 3.44 24.16 -11.63
C PRO A 112 2.25 25.14 -11.42
N ALA A 113 2.30 26.31 -12.07
CA ALA A 113 1.33 27.40 -11.87
C ALA A 113 -0.15 27.04 -12.14
N ARG A 114 -0.42 25.95 -12.85
CA ARG A 114 -1.78 25.47 -13.16
C ARG A 114 -2.16 24.20 -12.41
N CYS A 115 -1.35 23.81 -11.45
CA CYS A 115 -1.61 22.65 -10.60
C CYS A 115 -1.75 23.10 -9.13
N GLU A 116 -2.53 22.38 -8.36
CA GLU A 116 -2.69 22.53 -6.92
C GLU A 116 -2.71 21.16 -6.24
N ILE A 117 -2.22 21.08 -5.02
CA ILE A 117 -2.39 19.89 -4.18
C ILE A 117 -3.50 20.18 -3.19
N ARG A 118 -4.46 19.26 -3.11
CA ARG A 118 -5.61 19.38 -2.22
C ARG A 118 -5.76 18.13 -1.37
N GLU A 119 -5.94 18.32 -0.05
CA GLU A 119 -6.41 17.28 0.84
C GLU A 119 -7.92 17.06 0.62
N VAL A 120 -8.34 15.79 0.50
CA VAL A 120 -9.70 15.42 0.06
C VAL A 120 -10.35 14.36 0.94
N ASN A 121 -10.06 14.37 2.23
CA ASN A 121 -10.63 13.41 3.20
C ASN A 121 -12.17 13.43 3.25
N ASP A 122 -12.79 14.56 2.93
CA ASP A 122 -14.23 14.75 2.82
C ASP A 122 -14.79 14.47 1.42
N GLN A 123 -13.91 14.23 0.42
CA GLN A 123 -14.28 14.03 -0.98
C GLN A 123 -13.42 12.96 -1.65
N LEU A 124 -13.41 11.75 -1.08
CA LEU A 124 -12.53 10.63 -1.52
C LEU A 124 -12.77 10.19 -2.97
N SER A 125 -13.88 10.54 -3.60
CA SER A 125 -14.08 10.30 -5.04
C SER A 125 -13.04 10.97 -5.93
N LEU A 126 -12.50 12.14 -5.52
CA LEU A 126 -11.41 12.81 -6.25
C LEU A 126 -10.08 12.07 -6.12
N TRP A 127 -9.86 11.41 -4.96
CA TRP A 127 -8.67 10.58 -4.71
C TRP A 127 -8.75 9.25 -5.47
N ALA A 128 -9.94 8.66 -5.56
CA ALA A 128 -10.15 7.39 -6.22
C ALA A 128 -9.95 7.46 -7.74
N GLU A 129 -10.34 8.57 -8.38
CA GLU A 129 -10.27 8.76 -9.83
C GLU A 129 -8.86 8.51 -10.42
N PRO A 130 -7.75 9.14 -9.94
CA PRO A 130 -6.42 8.81 -10.41
C PRO A 130 -5.90 7.44 -9.93
N LEU A 131 -6.42 6.90 -8.82
CA LEU A 131 -6.06 5.57 -8.34
C LEU A 131 -6.56 4.49 -9.31
N GLU A 132 -7.83 4.54 -9.70
CA GLU A 132 -8.42 3.65 -10.70
C GLU A 132 -7.66 3.71 -12.03
N ALA A 133 -7.33 4.93 -12.48
CA ALA A 133 -6.62 5.11 -13.74
C ALA A 133 -5.18 4.60 -13.70
N ALA A 134 -4.53 4.59 -12.52
CA ALA A 134 -3.17 4.12 -12.33
C ALA A 134 -3.08 2.60 -12.19
N PHE A 135 -4.13 1.96 -11.65
CA PHE A 135 -4.20 0.52 -11.38
C PHE A 135 -5.46 -0.08 -12.00
N PRO A 136 -5.56 -0.11 -13.34
CA PRO A 136 -6.72 -0.68 -14.01
C PRO A 136 -6.85 -2.17 -13.64
N ALA A 137 -8.08 -2.62 -13.44
CA ALA A 137 -8.37 -4.05 -13.35
C ALA A 137 -7.87 -4.73 -14.64
N GLY A 138 -7.30 -5.95 -14.51
CA GLY A 138 -6.53 -6.62 -15.57
C GLY A 138 -7.19 -6.57 -16.94
N GLU A 139 -6.36 -6.43 -17.99
CA GLU A 139 -6.78 -6.32 -19.40
C GLU A 139 -7.53 -7.57 -19.94
N ASP A 140 -7.55 -8.68 -19.19
CA ASP A 140 -8.18 -9.95 -19.59
C ASP A 140 -9.65 -10.07 -19.17
N ASP A 141 -10.17 -9.14 -18.36
CA ASP A 141 -11.60 -9.11 -18.04
C ASP A 141 -12.35 -8.29 -19.10
N GLU A 142 -13.02 -8.98 -20.03
CA GLU A 142 -13.96 -8.39 -21.01
C GLU A 142 -15.17 -7.70 -20.34
N GLU A 143 -15.30 -7.77 -19.01
CA GLU A 143 -16.29 -7.04 -18.23
C GLU A 143 -15.71 -5.68 -17.82
N ALA A 144 -16.48 -4.62 -18.03
CA ALA A 144 -16.14 -3.26 -17.64
C ALA A 144 -15.69 -3.24 -16.18
N PRO A 145 -14.69 -2.38 -15.80
CA PRO A 145 -14.20 -2.32 -14.43
C PRO A 145 -15.38 -2.17 -13.46
N ASP A 146 -15.47 -3.08 -12.50
CA ASP A 146 -16.52 -3.05 -11.50
C ASP A 146 -16.26 -1.85 -10.58
N PHE A 147 -16.94 -0.75 -10.85
CA PHE A 147 -16.88 0.47 -10.03
C PHE A 147 -17.22 0.22 -8.55
N SER A 148 -17.81 -0.93 -8.23
CA SER A 148 -18.10 -1.33 -6.86
C SER A 148 -16.83 -1.47 -6.02
N ILE A 149 -15.73 -2.01 -6.56
CA ILE A 149 -14.48 -2.29 -5.85
C ILE A 149 -13.89 -1.01 -5.27
N VAL A 150 -13.79 0.05 -6.08
CA VAL A 150 -13.24 1.33 -5.63
C VAL A 150 -14.18 2.04 -4.67
N SER A 151 -15.50 1.96 -4.90
CA SER A 151 -16.51 2.48 -3.97
C SER A 151 -16.39 1.79 -2.60
N ASP A 152 -16.19 0.49 -2.58
CA ASP A 152 -15.98 -0.27 -1.35
C ASP A 152 -14.66 0.12 -0.67
N TYR A 153 -13.58 0.28 -1.44
CA TYR A 153 -12.29 0.71 -0.92
C TYR A 153 -12.38 2.11 -0.27
N ILE A 154 -13.07 3.06 -0.92
CA ILE A 154 -13.41 4.36 -0.30
C ILE A 154 -14.09 4.16 1.05
N SER A 155 -15.07 3.25 1.13
CA SER A 155 -15.82 2.99 2.37
C SER A 155 -14.93 2.49 3.50
N TYR A 156 -13.89 1.71 3.19
CA TYR A 156 -12.92 1.23 4.19
C TYR A 156 -12.06 2.36 4.74
N HIS A 157 -11.59 3.27 3.88
CA HIS A 157 -10.87 4.47 4.30
C HIS A 157 -11.74 5.39 5.16
N GLN A 158 -13.01 5.62 4.75
CA GLN A 158 -13.96 6.38 5.56
C GLN A 158 -14.21 5.76 6.93
N ARG A 159 -14.35 4.42 6.98
CA ARG A 159 -14.50 3.69 8.24
C ARG A 159 -13.25 3.80 9.11
N ALA A 160 -12.06 3.68 8.54
CA ALA A 160 -10.79 3.81 9.24
C ALA A 160 -10.67 5.20 9.90
N MET A 161 -10.98 6.27 9.16
CA MET A 161 -11.00 7.64 9.68
C MET A 161 -12.06 7.84 10.76
N ALA A 162 -13.26 7.30 10.57
CA ALA A 162 -14.33 7.37 11.57
C ALA A 162 -13.97 6.65 12.87
N ASN A 163 -13.13 5.61 12.79
CA ASN A 163 -12.59 4.87 13.93
C ASN A 163 -11.34 5.52 14.57
N GLY A 164 -10.94 6.70 14.07
CA GLY A 164 -9.83 7.49 14.63
C GLY A 164 -8.46 7.21 14.02
N THR A 165 -8.36 6.44 12.92
CA THR A 165 -7.10 6.32 12.19
C THR A 165 -6.78 7.65 11.50
N GLU A 166 -5.59 8.18 11.71
CA GLU A 166 -5.14 9.43 11.08
C GLU A 166 -4.68 9.14 9.66
N LEU A 167 -5.59 9.33 8.69
CA LEU A 167 -5.35 9.22 7.26
C LEU A 167 -5.46 10.59 6.60
N HIS A 168 -4.55 10.87 5.68
CA HIS A 168 -4.54 12.05 4.82
C HIS A 168 -4.54 11.60 3.37
N HIS A 169 -5.62 11.92 2.66
CA HIS A 169 -5.75 11.67 1.23
C HIS A 169 -5.53 12.97 0.48
N ALA A 170 -4.55 13.00 -0.40
CA ALA A 170 -4.28 14.17 -1.21
C ALA A 170 -4.31 13.84 -2.70
N VAL A 171 -4.70 14.82 -3.49
CA VAL A 171 -4.69 14.76 -4.95
C VAL A 171 -3.92 15.93 -5.52
N LEU A 172 -3.23 15.67 -6.62
CA LEU A 172 -2.72 16.73 -7.50
C LEU A 172 -3.76 17.03 -8.56
N LEU A 173 -4.26 18.24 -8.55
CA LEU A 173 -5.18 18.76 -9.56
C LEU A 173 -4.38 19.58 -10.56
N CYS A 174 -4.45 19.23 -11.85
CA CYS A 174 -3.88 20.03 -12.93
C CYS A 174 -5.01 20.54 -13.83
N GLN A 175 -5.16 21.87 -13.92
CA GLN A 175 -6.28 22.52 -14.61
C GLN A 175 -7.65 22.04 -14.10
N GLY A 176 -7.75 21.80 -12.79
CA GLY A 176 -8.96 21.32 -12.12
C GLY A 176 -9.27 19.84 -12.28
N LYS A 177 -8.39 19.05 -12.93
CA LYS A 177 -8.56 17.58 -13.07
C LYS A 177 -7.63 16.86 -12.10
N PRO A 178 -8.11 15.85 -11.35
CA PRO A 178 -7.26 15.00 -10.53
C PRO A 178 -6.39 14.13 -11.44
N VAL A 179 -5.07 14.23 -11.27
CA VAL A 179 -4.08 13.54 -12.12
C VAL A 179 -3.14 12.61 -11.35
N SER A 180 -3.10 12.76 -10.04
CA SER A 180 -2.34 11.87 -9.16
C SER A 180 -2.93 11.89 -7.75
N CYS A 181 -2.79 10.80 -7.00
CA CYS A 181 -3.29 10.64 -5.64
C CYS A 181 -2.25 10.01 -4.74
N ILE A 182 -2.43 10.19 -3.43
CA ILE A 182 -1.59 9.58 -2.39
C ILE A 182 -2.42 9.42 -1.11
N THR A 183 -2.13 8.37 -0.35
CA THR A 183 -2.57 8.19 1.03
C THR A 183 -1.37 8.26 1.96
N LEU A 184 -1.47 9.06 3.02
CA LEU A 184 -0.51 9.11 4.12
C LEU A 184 -1.22 8.69 5.39
N SER A 185 -0.76 7.65 6.05
CA SER A 185 -1.21 7.26 7.39
C SER A 185 -0.18 7.68 8.44
N LEU A 186 -0.65 8.24 9.56
CA LEU A 186 0.20 8.63 10.68
C LEU A 186 -0.11 7.76 11.90
N SER A 187 0.94 7.34 12.59
CA SER A 187 0.85 6.54 13.81
C SER A 187 1.97 6.93 14.79
N GLU A 188 1.93 6.40 16.00
CA GLU A 188 3.01 6.55 16.98
C GLU A 188 4.34 5.92 16.52
N TYR A 189 4.30 5.01 15.53
CA TYR A 189 5.48 4.32 14.97
C TYR A 189 6.13 5.06 13.82
N GLY A 190 5.44 6.04 13.25
CA GLY A 190 5.88 6.81 12.07
C GLY A 190 4.77 7.02 11.06
N ALA A 191 5.14 7.52 9.91
CA ALA A 191 4.25 7.68 8.75
C ALA A 191 4.40 6.52 7.76
N ARG A 192 3.32 6.20 7.05
CA ARG A 192 3.35 5.26 5.93
C ARG A 192 2.64 5.88 4.72
N ILE A 193 3.23 5.71 3.55
CA ILE A 193 2.68 6.13 2.26
C ILE A 193 2.15 4.90 1.55
N ASP A 194 0.89 5.01 1.10
CA ASP A 194 0.18 4.02 0.30
C ASP A 194 -0.57 4.71 -0.84
N ASP A 195 -1.15 3.96 -1.77
CA ASP A 195 -2.04 4.42 -2.84
C ASP A 195 -1.48 5.59 -3.68
N LEU A 196 -0.17 5.59 -3.93
CA LEU A 196 0.44 6.57 -4.81
C LEU A 196 0.19 6.19 -6.27
N GLY A 197 -0.76 6.85 -6.88
CA GLY A 197 -1.15 6.62 -8.27
C GLY A 197 -1.01 7.89 -9.12
N THR A 198 -0.66 7.72 -10.39
CA THR A 198 -0.65 8.82 -11.39
C THR A 198 -1.28 8.34 -12.68
N VAL A 199 -2.28 9.08 -13.15
CA VAL A 199 -2.94 8.83 -14.44
C VAL A 199 -1.88 8.64 -15.55
N PRO A 200 -1.96 7.59 -16.39
CA PRO A 200 -0.93 7.26 -17.38
C PRO A 200 -0.47 8.44 -18.25
N ALA A 201 -1.41 9.26 -18.71
CA ALA A 201 -1.12 10.44 -19.54
C ALA A 201 -0.28 11.52 -18.82
N TYR A 202 -0.16 11.47 -17.50
CA TYR A 202 0.59 12.43 -16.67
C TYR A 202 1.83 11.82 -16.02
N GLN A 203 2.11 10.55 -16.23
CA GLN A 203 3.33 9.90 -15.76
C GLN A 203 4.59 10.53 -16.36
N GLY A 204 5.72 10.44 -15.67
CA GLY A 204 6.98 11.03 -16.12
C GLY A 204 7.09 12.56 -15.98
N ASN A 205 6.01 13.25 -15.53
CA ASN A 205 5.98 14.71 -15.38
C ASN A 205 6.20 15.19 -13.93
N GLY A 206 6.66 14.32 -13.03
CA GLY A 206 6.95 14.67 -11.64
C GLY A 206 5.73 14.75 -10.71
N CYS A 207 4.54 14.33 -11.16
CA CYS A 207 3.30 14.40 -10.37
C CYS A 207 3.42 13.63 -9.04
N ALA A 208 3.92 12.41 -9.09
CA ALA A 208 4.14 11.60 -7.88
C ALA A 208 5.16 12.26 -6.92
N THR A 209 6.24 12.86 -7.45
CA THR A 209 7.23 13.58 -6.63
C THR A 209 6.61 14.76 -5.89
N LEU A 210 5.71 15.52 -6.54
CA LEU A 210 4.99 16.63 -5.90
C LEU A 210 4.14 16.16 -4.72
N LEU A 211 3.42 15.05 -4.85
CA LEU A 211 2.63 14.48 -3.77
C LEU A 211 3.50 13.90 -2.64
N LEU A 212 4.63 13.27 -2.98
CA LEU A 212 5.60 12.80 -2.00
C LEU A 212 6.21 13.97 -1.21
N ASP A 213 6.59 15.05 -1.89
CA ASP A 213 7.08 16.26 -1.23
C ASP A 213 6.01 16.89 -0.31
N TYR A 214 4.74 16.87 -0.71
CA TYR A 214 3.61 17.28 0.14
C TYR A 214 3.49 16.40 1.39
N ALA A 215 3.44 15.07 1.21
CA ALA A 215 3.30 14.11 2.31
C ALA A 215 4.46 14.21 3.31
N LEU A 216 5.71 14.31 2.82
CA LEU A 216 6.90 14.45 3.67
C LEU A 216 6.95 15.83 4.37
N THR A 217 6.43 16.90 3.73
CA THR A 217 6.25 18.21 4.39
C THR A 217 5.24 18.11 5.52
N LEU A 218 4.13 17.37 5.32
CA LEU A 218 3.14 17.13 6.36
C LEU A 218 3.75 16.33 7.52
N CYS A 219 4.51 15.27 7.25
CA CYS A 219 5.26 14.54 8.27
C CYS A 219 6.14 15.46 9.12
N ARG A 220 6.92 16.33 8.46
CA ARG A 220 7.81 17.28 9.15
C ARG A 220 7.03 18.25 10.04
N THR A 221 5.91 18.80 9.56
CA THR A 221 5.07 19.72 10.34
C THR A 221 4.40 19.07 11.53
N ARG A 222 4.10 17.76 11.44
CA ARG A 222 3.56 16.94 12.53
C ARG A 222 4.63 16.38 13.47
N GLY A 223 5.91 16.65 13.21
CA GLY A 223 7.03 16.15 14.01
C GLY A 223 7.31 14.66 13.84
N VAL A 224 6.79 14.05 12.77
CA VAL A 224 7.05 12.65 12.43
C VAL A 224 8.45 12.55 11.82
N ARG A 225 9.26 11.63 12.35
CA ARG A 225 10.68 11.50 11.97
C ARG A 225 10.93 10.47 10.89
N ASP A 226 10.14 9.42 10.88
CA ASP A 226 10.34 8.23 10.05
C ASP A 226 9.16 8.04 9.10
N CYS A 227 9.44 7.89 7.82
CA CYS A 227 8.45 7.59 6.80
C CYS A 227 8.77 6.26 6.11
N TYR A 228 7.75 5.46 5.89
CA TYR A 228 7.84 4.10 5.36
C TYR A 228 6.91 3.95 4.15
N LEU A 229 7.23 3.01 3.27
CA LEU A 229 6.38 2.59 2.18
C LEU A 229 6.80 1.19 1.68
N GLU A 230 5.94 0.60 0.87
CA GLU A 230 6.24 -0.58 0.08
C GLU A 230 6.25 -0.20 -1.41
N ALA A 231 7.39 -0.40 -2.06
CA ALA A 231 7.60 0.00 -3.44
C ALA A 231 7.47 -1.19 -4.39
N SER A 232 6.67 -1.05 -5.45
CA SER A 232 6.75 -1.93 -6.61
C SER A 232 8.08 -1.77 -7.35
N SER A 233 8.43 -2.72 -8.20
CA SER A 233 9.62 -2.64 -9.06
C SER A 233 9.64 -1.37 -9.92
N GLU A 234 8.49 -0.92 -10.39
CA GLU A 234 8.34 0.28 -11.21
C GLU A 234 8.57 1.57 -10.41
N GLY A 235 8.06 1.62 -9.17
CA GLY A 235 8.17 2.78 -8.28
C GLY A 235 9.54 2.92 -7.60
N LEU A 236 10.31 1.83 -7.49
CA LEU A 236 11.54 1.76 -6.69
C LEU A 236 12.52 2.90 -6.98
N SER A 237 12.77 3.18 -8.26
CA SER A 237 13.73 4.21 -8.67
C SER A 237 13.31 5.63 -8.27
N LEU A 238 12.01 5.91 -8.23
CA LEU A 238 11.46 7.20 -7.77
C LEU A 238 11.76 7.40 -6.28
N TYR A 239 11.47 6.41 -5.47
CA TYR A 239 11.67 6.50 -4.03
C TYR A 239 13.15 6.58 -3.64
N GLN A 240 14.02 5.81 -4.33
CA GLN A 240 15.47 5.89 -4.13
C GLN A 240 16.03 7.30 -4.43
N LYS A 241 15.54 7.96 -5.49
CA LYS A 241 15.95 9.35 -5.83
C LYS A 241 15.54 10.36 -4.76
N LEU A 242 14.44 10.10 -4.03
CA LEU A 242 13.99 10.93 -2.92
C LEU A 242 14.73 10.63 -1.60
N GLY A 243 15.57 9.60 -1.57
CA GLY A 243 16.36 9.21 -0.40
C GLY A 243 15.79 8.06 0.41
N PHE A 244 14.72 7.42 -0.03
CA PHE A 244 14.26 6.18 0.58
C PHE A 244 15.30 5.06 0.39
N ARG A 245 15.49 4.26 1.42
CA ARG A 245 16.43 3.13 1.45
C ARG A 245 15.65 1.84 1.66
N THR A 246 15.97 0.80 0.90
CA THR A 246 15.38 -0.52 1.07
C THR A 246 15.83 -1.12 2.40
N LEU A 247 14.87 -1.63 3.16
CA LEU A 247 15.08 -2.37 4.41
C LEU A 247 15.20 -3.87 4.15
N PHE A 248 14.26 -4.39 3.38
CA PHE A 248 14.18 -5.78 2.94
C PHE A 248 13.18 -5.86 1.77
N ASN A 249 13.05 -7.04 1.18
CA ASN A 249 12.11 -7.28 0.10
C ASN A 249 11.08 -8.32 0.51
N TYR A 250 9.87 -8.16 -0.03
CA TYR A 250 8.83 -9.17 -0.04
C TYR A 250 8.80 -9.88 -1.39
N LEU A 251 8.52 -11.18 -1.38
CA LEU A 251 8.04 -11.90 -2.56
C LEU A 251 6.52 -11.95 -2.49
N PHE A 252 5.90 -11.61 -3.61
CA PHE A 252 4.47 -11.52 -3.78
C PHE A 252 3.95 -12.72 -4.56
N TYR A 253 2.85 -13.31 -4.08
CA TYR A 253 2.21 -14.43 -4.71
C TYR A 253 0.71 -14.21 -4.72
N VAL A 254 0.03 -14.70 -5.76
CA VAL A 254 -1.41 -14.64 -5.91
C VAL A 254 -2.00 -16.04 -5.87
N LYS A 255 -3.19 -16.16 -5.28
CA LYS A 255 -4.00 -17.36 -5.31
C LYS A 255 -5.45 -16.98 -5.60
N GLY A 256 -5.94 -17.41 -6.77
CA GLY A 256 -7.33 -17.26 -7.23
C GLY A 256 -8.25 -18.35 -6.73
#